data_93c9cf82f5bc05431f240c9444afa8d7
#
_entry.id   93c9cf82f5bc05431f240c9444afa8d7
#
_cell.length_a   1.000
_cell.length_b   1.000
_cell.length_c   1.000
_cell.angle_alpha   90.00
_cell.angle_beta   90.00
_cell.angle_gamma   90.00
#
_symmetry.space_group_name_H-M   'P 1'
#
loop_
_entity.id
_entity.type
_entity.pdbx_description
1 polymer ?
#
loop_
_entity_poly.entity_id
_entity_poly.type
_entity_poly.pdbx_seq_one_letter_code
_entity_poly.pdbx_strand_id
1 'polypeptide(L)'
;MDPTASRDRFTELLDAAAHVSDQGELHGLLESLIEIAMGLTGAQYGALGVVGSHGFLVDFIHRGIEPETSNKIGHLPLGLGVLGTITRGESVRTDDVSGHPDSAGFPENHPAMDAFLGVPLRTRTEVFGNIYLANKPGGFTDDDQATIETLAIVAGSAVANVRIHRRLRDAAVAEDRARIARDVHDDIIQDLFAVGLALQSLADSMGDPEESGVVRTQVTRVDDCITSLRQFIFNLRQPTSHTRDLEIEINELVEELAEPYSSDVEVAVDAMVDGFGNDLADAVLHIIKEATSNALRHSGSPLVRVLVTGGFNNLSVSVIDHGRGFDIAADHAGMGLTNLQQRASDVGGDLAVQSSGSGTTVTLVLPVT
;
A
#
# COMPACT_ATOMS: atom_id res chain seq x y z
N MET A 1 36.98 2.56 -9.93
CA MET A 1 36.49 2.05 -8.64
C MET A 1 37.25 0.77 -8.33
N ASP A 2 37.75 0.59 -7.10
CA ASP A 2 38.56 -0.57 -6.74
C ASP A 2 37.68 -1.84 -6.71
N PRO A 3 38.00 -2.90 -7.48
CA PRO A 3 37.21 -4.13 -7.53
C PRO A 3 37.08 -4.84 -6.18
N THR A 4 38.08 -4.67 -5.29
CA THR A 4 38.05 -5.20 -3.94
C THR A 4 37.02 -4.53 -3.05
N ALA A 5 36.89 -3.19 -3.12
CA ALA A 5 35.92 -2.43 -2.35
C ALA A 5 34.47 -2.75 -2.77
N SER A 6 34.23 -3.06 -4.05
CA SER A 6 32.92 -3.47 -4.55
C SER A 6 32.53 -4.86 -4.07
N ARG A 7 33.49 -5.78 -3.96
CA ARG A 7 33.27 -7.15 -3.49
C ARG A 7 32.99 -7.21 -1.98
N ASP A 8 33.68 -6.38 -1.21
CA ASP A 8 33.45 -6.29 0.25
C ASP A 8 32.06 -5.72 0.54
N ARG A 9 31.63 -4.65 -0.16
CA ARG A 9 30.27 -4.09 -0.07
C ARG A 9 29.18 -5.08 -0.47
N PHE A 10 29.42 -5.90 -1.48
CA PHE A 10 28.49 -6.94 -1.90
C PHE A 10 28.31 -8.02 -0.82
N THR A 11 29.38 -8.39 -0.13
CA THR A 11 29.32 -9.36 0.98
C THR A 11 28.57 -8.77 2.17
N GLU A 12 28.83 -7.51 2.53
CA GLU A 12 28.09 -6.80 3.57
C GLU A 12 26.58 -6.71 3.28
N LEU A 13 26.22 -6.49 2.00
CA LEU A 13 24.82 -6.48 1.58
C LEU A 13 24.15 -7.85 1.68
N LEU A 14 24.85 -8.93 1.35
CA LEU A 14 24.32 -10.28 1.51
C LEU A 14 24.00 -10.57 2.98
N ASP A 15 24.88 -10.18 3.88
CA ASP A 15 24.69 -10.33 5.32
C ASP A 15 23.55 -9.44 5.84
N ALA A 16 23.45 -8.20 5.39
CA ALA A 16 22.35 -7.31 5.72
C ALA A 16 21.01 -7.86 5.23
N ALA A 17 20.93 -8.31 3.97
CA ALA A 17 19.71 -8.87 3.38
C ALA A 17 19.18 -10.10 4.12
N ALA A 18 20.08 -10.92 4.72
CA ALA A 18 19.69 -12.09 5.49
C ALA A 18 19.06 -11.72 6.86
N HIS A 19 19.33 -10.52 7.39
CA HIS A 19 18.91 -10.10 8.72
C HIS A 19 17.83 -9.03 8.71
N VAL A 20 17.47 -8.51 7.54
CA VAL A 20 16.38 -7.51 7.39
C VAL A 20 15.06 -8.08 7.92
N SER A 21 14.49 -7.41 8.90
CA SER A 21 13.26 -7.84 9.58
C SER A 21 12.14 -6.79 9.59
N ASP A 22 12.43 -5.54 9.25
CA ASP A 22 11.46 -4.47 9.19
C ASP A 22 11.56 -3.63 7.91
N GLN A 23 10.59 -2.74 7.72
CA GLN A 23 10.47 -1.94 6.49
C GLN A 23 11.56 -0.87 6.37
N GLY A 24 11.99 -0.27 7.48
CA GLY A 24 13.03 0.77 7.46
C GLY A 24 14.38 0.20 7.07
N GLU A 25 14.75 -0.96 7.61
CA GLU A 25 15.95 -1.70 7.24
C GLU A 25 15.91 -2.13 5.76
N LEU A 26 14.74 -2.58 5.28
CA LEU A 26 14.55 -2.97 3.88
C LEU A 26 14.75 -1.77 2.94
N HIS A 27 14.16 -0.61 3.25
CA HIS A 27 14.30 0.58 2.41
C HIS A 27 15.78 0.98 2.25
N GLY A 28 16.54 1.08 3.35
CA GLY A 28 17.96 1.40 3.31
C GLY A 28 18.80 0.37 2.54
N LEU A 29 18.47 -0.92 2.64
CA LEU A 29 19.09 -1.97 1.86
C LEU A 29 18.82 -1.80 0.35
N LEU A 30 17.57 -1.54 -0.05
CA LEU A 30 17.19 -1.38 -1.45
C LEU A 30 17.82 -0.13 -2.06
N GLU A 31 17.95 0.98 -1.30
CA GLU A 31 18.71 2.16 -1.71
C GLU A 31 20.16 1.84 -2.00
N SER A 32 20.82 1.12 -1.07
CA SER A 32 22.22 0.70 -1.23
C SER A 32 22.42 -0.22 -2.44
N LEU A 33 21.44 -1.11 -2.70
CA LEU A 33 21.48 -2.01 -3.86
C LEU A 33 21.42 -1.23 -5.20
N ILE A 34 20.61 -0.19 -5.29
CA ILE A 34 20.56 0.66 -6.50
C ILE A 34 21.89 1.35 -6.72
N GLU A 35 22.48 1.94 -5.68
CA GLU A 35 23.76 2.64 -5.77
C GLU A 35 24.88 1.71 -6.22
N ILE A 36 24.89 0.48 -5.71
CA ILE A 36 25.87 -0.55 -6.13
C ILE A 36 25.60 -0.98 -7.58
N ALA A 37 24.36 -1.22 -7.95
CA ALA A 37 23.99 -1.59 -9.32
C ALA A 37 24.45 -0.54 -10.33
N MET A 38 24.22 0.74 -10.04
CA MET A 38 24.70 1.86 -10.85
C MET A 38 26.24 1.93 -10.90
N GLY A 39 26.89 1.73 -9.75
CA GLY A 39 28.35 1.75 -9.65
C GLY A 39 29.04 0.61 -10.42
N LEU A 40 28.43 -0.57 -10.43
CA LEU A 40 28.96 -1.76 -11.14
C LEU A 40 28.79 -1.65 -12.66
N THR A 41 27.65 -1.11 -13.10
CA THR A 41 27.33 -1.00 -14.53
C THR A 41 27.78 0.30 -15.18
N GLY A 42 27.93 1.37 -14.40
CA GLY A 42 28.15 2.73 -14.91
C GLY A 42 26.87 3.38 -15.46
N ALA A 43 25.69 2.92 -15.06
CA ALA A 43 24.42 3.54 -15.42
C ALA A 43 24.26 4.92 -14.78
N GLN A 44 23.68 5.87 -15.51
CA GLN A 44 23.41 7.22 -15.03
C GLN A 44 22.21 7.27 -14.10
N TYR A 45 21.19 6.48 -14.40
CA TYR A 45 19.94 6.40 -13.63
C TYR A 45 19.73 4.98 -13.12
N GLY A 46 19.24 4.87 -11.90
CA GLY A 46 18.84 3.61 -11.30
C GLY A 46 17.53 3.76 -10.55
N ALA A 47 16.69 2.74 -10.62
CA ALA A 47 15.49 2.68 -9.82
C ALA A 47 15.15 1.25 -9.41
N LEU A 48 14.40 1.12 -8.33
CA LEU A 48 13.88 -0.16 -7.84
C LEU A 48 12.41 0.02 -7.49
N GLY A 49 11.57 -0.78 -8.12
CA GLY A 49 10.16 -0.84 -7.82
C GLY A 49 9.84 -2.11 -7.03
N VAL A 50 9.09 -1.98 -5.94
CA VAL A 50 8.51 -3.10 -5.20
C VAL A 50 7.09 -3.30 -5.68
N VAL A 51 6.73 -4.55 -6.01
CA VAL A 51 5.39 -4.92 -6.49
C VAL A 51 4.60 -5.49 -5.33
N GLY A 52 3.38 -5.01 -5.14
CA GLY A 52 2.43 -5.52 -4.16
C GLY A 52 1.76 -6.82 -4.57
N SER A 53 0.81 -7.28 -3.74
CA SER A 53 0.09 -8.55 -3.93
C SER A 53 -0.74 -8.61 -5.20
N HIS A 54 -1.18 -7.46 -5.73
CA HIS A 54 -1.99 -7.34 -6.95
C HIS A 54 -1.17 -7.03 -8.20
N GLY A 55 0.17 -7.05 -8.12
CA GLY A 55 1.03 -6.85 -9.29
C GLY A 55 1.32 -5.39 -9.64
N PHE A 56 0.87 -4.42 -8.84
CA PHE A 56 1.18 -3.00 -8.99
C PHE A 56 2.38 -2.59 -8.15
N LEU A 57 3.07 -1.53 -8.57
CA LEU A 57 4.17 -0.95 -7.80
C LEU A 57 3.63 -0.24 -6.57
N VAL A 58 4.11 -0.67 -5.39
CA VAL A 58 3.74 -0.11 -4.08
C VAL A 58 4.83 0.79 -3.51
N ASP A 59 6.04 0.66 -4.01
CA ASP A 59 7.17 1.50 -3.65
C ASP A 59 8.12 1.67 -4.83
N PHE A 60 8.77 2.84 -4.92
CA PHE A 60 9.67 3.16 -6.01
C PHE A 60 10.81 4.04 -5.52
N ILE A 61 11.97 3.45 -5.43
CA ILE A 61 13.21 4.12 -5.02
C ILE A 61 13.99 4.44 -6.29
N HIS A 62 14.48 5.66 -6.43
CA HIS A 62 15.26 6.06 -7.60
C HIS A 62 16.53 6.83 -7.21
N ARG A 63 17.52 6.81 -8.11
CA ARG A 63 18.78 7.56 -8.01
C ARG A 63 19.15 8.14 -9.37
N GLY A 64 19.84 9.25 -9.34
CA GLY A 64 20.31 9.94 -10.54
C GLY A 64 19.36 11.02 -11.06
N ILE A 65 18.09 11.04 -10.63
CA ILE A 65 17.11 12.09 -10.97
C ILE A 65 17.08 13.11 -9.83
N GLU A 66 17.20 14.40 -10.18
CA GLU A 66 17.13 15.50 -9.21
C GLU A 66 15.75 15.55 -8.53
N PRO A 67 15.68 15.86 -7.22
CA PRO A 67 14.42 15.87 -6.48
C PRO A 67 13.35 16.79 -7.08
N GLU A 68 13.75 17.95 -7.62
CA GLU A 68 12.83 18.87 -8.29
C GLU A 68 12.20 18.27 -9.56
N THR A 69 12.94 17.46 -10.29
CA THR A 69 12.46 16.78 -11.49
C THR A 69 11.54 15.61 -11.11
N SER A 70 11.92 14.84 -10.08
CA SER A 70 11.10 13.77 -9.56
C SER A 70 9.73 14.27 -9.08
N ASN A 71 9.68 15.37 -8.34
CA ASN A 71 8.44 16.00 -7.90
C ASN A 71 7.55 16.48 -9.06
N LYS A 72 8.15 16.90 -10.19
CA LYS A 72 7.38 17.30 -11.38
C LYS A 72 6.77 16.13 -12.15
N ILE A 73 7.38 14.94 -12.08
CA ILE A 73 6.83 13.72 -12.67
C ILE A 73 5.57 13.29 -11.91
N GLY A 74 5.54 13.43 -10.59
CA GLY A 74 4.35 13.48 -9.74
C GLY A 74 3.65 12.15 -9.45
N HIS A 75 3.93 11.05 -10.15
CA HIS A 75 3.30 9.74 -9.89
C HIS A 75 4.28 8.58 -10.06
N LEU A 76 4.00 7.48 -9.36
CA LEU A 76 4.73 6.23 -9.51
C LEU A 76 4.51 5.65 -10.92
N PRO A 77 5.49 4.89 -11.44
CA PRO A 77 5.30 4.15 -12.69
C PRO A 77 4.12 3.17 -12.58
N LEU A 78 3.21 3.22 -13.54
CA LEU A 78 2.02 2.38 -13.56
C LEU A 78 2.29 0.91 -13.97
N GLY A 79 3.56 0.52 -14.15
CA GLY A 79 3.91 -0.84 -14.59
C GLY A 79 3.45 -1.18 -16.02
N LEU A 80 3.18 -0.16 -16.86
CA LEU A 80 2.80 -0.32 -18.24
C LEU A 80 4.03 -0.46 -19.15
N GLY A 81 3.82 -0.95 -20.37
CA GLY A 81 4.86 -0.99 -21.38
C GLY A 81 6.00 -1.97 -21.02
N VAL A 82 7.24 -1.53 -21.23
CA VAL A 82 8.45 -2.33 -20.91
C VAL A 82 8.49 -2.73 -19.44
N LEU A 83 8.04 -1.87 -18.55
CA LEU A 83 7.95 -2.17 -17.11
C LEU A 83 7.00 -3.33 -16.83
N GLY A 84 5.88 -3.42 -17.56
CA GLY A 84 4.93 -4.54 -17.46
C GLY A 84 5.52 -5.87 -17.92
N THR A 85 6.45 -5.88 -18.88
CA THR A 85 7.16 -7.10 -19.30
C THR A 85 8.05 -7.62 -18.17
N ILE A 86 8.74 -6.74 -17.47
CA ILE A 86 9.63 -7.10 -16.36
C ILE A 86 8.82 -7.62 -15.16
N THR A 87 7.64 -7.08 -14.90
CA THR A 87 6.75 -7.57 -13.83
C THR A 87 6.27 -9.00 -14.09
N ARG A 88 6.26 -9.46 -15.35
CA ARG A 88 6.01 -10.87 -15.70
C ARG A 88 7.20 -11.80 -15.44
N GLY A 89 8.32 -11.27 -14.98
CA GLY A 89 9.50 -12.04 -14.58
C GLY A 89 10.57 -12.21 -15.66
N GLU A 90 10.52 -11.44 -16.74
CA GLU A 90 11.49 -11.44 -17.83
C GLU A 90 12.44 -10.23 -17.72
N SER A 91 13.74 -10.47 -17.86
CA SER A 91 14.72 -9.38 -17.98
C SER A 91 14.61 -8.73 -19.37
N VAL A 92 14.65 -7.41 -19.41
CA VAL A 92 14.62 -6.63 -20.65
C VAL A 92 15.89 -5.82 -20.78
N ARG A 93 16.57 -5.93 -21.90
CA ARG A 93 17.74 -5.13 -22.25
C ARG A 93 17.57 -4.55 -23.67
N THR A 94 17.72 -3.24 -23.79
CA THR A 94 17.63 -2.53 -25.08
C THR A 94 18.55 -1.32 -25.10
N ASP A 95 19.02 -0.93 -26.28
CA ASP A 95 19.77 0.29 -26.48
C ASP A 95 18.86 1.49 -26.79
N ASP A 96 17.58 1.25 -27.06
CA ASP A 96 16.54 2.26 -27.31
C ASP A 96 15.21 1.82 -26.64
N VAL A 97 14.97 2.31 -25.43
CA VAL A 97 13.75 2.00 -24.70
C VAL A 97 12.53 2.71 -25.30
N SER A 98 12.72 3.87 -25.92
CA SER A 98 11.64 4.61 -26.56
C SER A 98 11.12 3.90 -27.82
N GLY A 99 12.00 3.27 -28.57
CA GLY A 99 11.68 2.48 -29.77
C GLY A 99 11.30 1.04 -29.50
N HIS A 100 11.28 0.59 -28.24
CA HIS A 100 10.91 -0.79 -27.90
C HIS A 100 9.43 -1.07 -28.22
N PRO A 101 9.08 -2.24 -28.79
CA PRO A 101 7.69 -2.57 -29.17
C PRO A 101 6.67 -2.42 -28.03
N ASP A 102 7.09 -2.72 -26.82
CA ASP A 102 6.26 -2.57 -25.62
C ASP A 102 6.43 -1.18 -24.96
N SER A 103 7.03 -0.18 -25.60
CA SER A 103 7.18 1.14 -24.99
C SER A 103 5.84 1.84 -24.85
N ALA A 104 5.54 2.31 -23.64
CA ALA A 104 4.36 3.13 -23.35
C ALA A 104 4.69 4.65 -23.36
N GLY A 105 5.94 5.02 -23.70
CA GLY A 105 6.44 6.39 -23.60
C GLY A 105 6.85 6.77 -22.18
N PHE A 106 7.26 8.04 -22.04
CA PHE A 106 7.63 8.62 -20.74
C PHE A 106 6.62 9.71 -20.34
N PRO A 107 6.37 9.86 -19.03
CA PRO A 107 5.55 10.97 -18.56
C PRO A 107 6.22 12.33 -18.86
N GLU A 108 5.42 13.39 -18.76
CA GLU A 108 5.91 14.75 -18.90
C GLU A 108 7.00 15.04 -17.85
N ASN A 109 8.05 15.77 -18.25
CA ASN A 109 9.24 16.09 -17.44
C ASN A 109 10.16 14.90 -17.09
N HIS A 110 9.89 13.70 -17.60
CA HIS A 110 10.80 12.57 -17.38
C HIS A 110 12.09 12.77 -18.20
N PRO A 111 13.28 12.49 -17.61
CA PRO A 111 14.54 12.53 -18.38
C PRO A 111 14.48 11.58 -19.59
N ALA A 112 15.11 11.99 -20.70
CA ALA A 112 15.27 11.09 -21.83
C ALA A 112 16.15 9.88 -21.43
N MET A 113 15.68 8.69 -21.77
CA MET A 113 16.39 7.44 -21.53
C MET A 113 16.52 6.68 -22.84
N ASP A 114 17.73 6.21 -23.13
CA ASP A 114 18.06 5.44 -24.34
C ASP A 114 18.34 3.97 -23.96
N ALA A 115 19.57 3.66 -23.56
CA ALA A 115 19.94 2.32 -23.11
C ALA A 115 19.28 1.98 -21.79
N PHE A 116 18.67 0.79 -21.74
CA PHE A 116 17.87 0.34 -20.59
C PHE A 116 18.16 -1.12 -20.27
N LEU A 117 18.25 -1.42 -18.99
CA LEU A 117 18.29 -2.77 -18.43
C LEU A 117 17.28 -2.87 -17.28
N GLY A 118 16.26 -3.71 -17.44
CA GLY A 118 15.29 -4.03 -16.41
C GLY A 118 15.40 -5.49 -16.00
N VAL A 119 15.48 -5.75 -14.69
CA VAL A 119 15.64 -7.10 -14.14
C VAL A 119 14.63 -7.32 -13.01
N PRO A 120 13.87 -8.44 -13.01
CA PRO A 120 12.90 -8.71 -11.97
C PRO A 120 13.58 -9.08 -10.64
N LEU A 121 13.09 -8.48 -9.55
CA LEU A 121 13.36 -8.88 -8.17
C LEU A 121 12.52 -10.10 -7.86
N ARG A 122 13.13 -11.28 -7.76
CA ARG A 122 12.36 -12.51 -7.59
C ARG A 122 13.03 -13.51 -6.65
N THR A 123 12.22 -14.34 -6.02
CA THR A 123 12.63 -15.66 -5.54
C THR A 123 12.35 -16.71 -6.62
N ARG A 124 12.47 -17.99 -6.28
CA ARG A 124 12.18 -19.08 -7.23
C ARG A 124 10.71 -19.16 -7.66
N THR A 125 9.80 -18.58 -6.88
CA THR A 125 8.35 -18.76 -7.04
C THR A 125 7.56 -17.47 -7.21
N GLU A 126 8.14 -16.29 -6.88
CA GLU A 126 7.39 -15.04 -6.82
C GLU A 126 8.28 -13.87 -7.26
N VAL A 127 7.67 -12.91 -7.96
CA VAL A 127 8.29 -11.63 -8.35
C VAL A 127 7.84 -10.59 -7.32
N PHE A 128 8.80 -9.92 -6.69
CA PHE A 128 8.57 -8.91 -5.65
C PHE A 128 8.77 -7.49 -6.13
N GLY A 129 9.30 -7.32 -7.33
CA GLY A 129 9.61 -6.00 -7.86
C GLY A 129 10.57 -6.08 -9.04
N ASN A 130 11.18 -4.94 -9.35
CA ASN A 130 12.07 -4.82 -10.49
C ASN A 130 13.19 -3.83 -10.20
N ILE A 131 14.40 -4.10 -10.71
CA ILE A 131 15.49 -3.12 -10.81
C ILE A 131 15.51 -2.57 -12.23
N TYR A 132 15.66 -1.25 -12.35
CA TYR A 132 15.78 -0.53 -13.60
C TYR A 132 17.08 0.26 -13.61
N LEU A 133 17.84 0.13 -14.70
CA LEU A 133 19.04 0.91 -14.94
C LEU A 133 18.94 1.55 -16.33
N ALA A 134 19.36 2.80 -16.45
CA ALA A 134 19.30 3.49 -17.73
C ALA A 134 20.53 4.37 -17.99
N ASN A 135 20.73 4.68 -19.29
CA ASN A 135 21.77 5.57 -19.80
C ASN A 135 23.21 5.13 -19.40
N LYS A 136 23.55 3.87 -19.70
CA LYS A 136 24.94 3.42 -19.64
C LYS A 136 25.66 3.82 -20.92
N PRO A 137 26.79 4.53 -20.86
CA PRO A 137 27.63 4.80 -22.05
C PRO A 137 28.07 3.51 -22.73
N GLY A 138 27.72 3.33 -24.00
CA GLY A 138 28.04 2.14 -24.79
C GLY A 138 27.04 0.98 -24.64
N GLY A 139 25.91 1.21 -23.94
CA GLY A 139 24.87 0.20 -23.74
C GLY A 139 25.19 -0.83 -22.63
N PHE A 140 24.20 -1.65 -22.31
CA PHE A 140 24.35 -2.74 -21.32
C PHE A 140 24.81 -4.03 -21.98
N THR A 141 25.74 -4.76 -21.34
CA THR A 141 26.29 -6.02 -21.80
C THR A 141 25.60 -7.23 -21.15
N ASP A 142 25.90 -8.45 -21.65
CA ASP A 142 25.43 -9.69 -20.99
C ASP A 142 25.99 -9.86 -19.57
N ASP A 143 27.22 -9.36 -19.33
CA ASP A 143 27.87 -9.42 -18.01
C ASP A 143 27.19 -8.45 -17.03
N ASP A 144 26.79 -7.25 -17.49
CA ASP A 144 25.97 -6.34 -16.68
C ASP A 144 24.65 -7.01 -16.27
N GLN A 145 23.96 -7.61 -17.25
CA GLN A 145 22.70 -8.27 -16.98
C GLN A 145 22.85 -9.40 -15.95
N ALA A 146 23.83 -10.28 -16.10
CA ALA A 146 24.09 -11.37 -15.16
C ALA A 146 24.43 -10.86 -13.75
N THR A 147 25.19 -9.76 -13.67
CA THR A 147 25.54 -9.10 -12.40
C THR A 147 24.29 -8.57 -11.70
N ILE A 148 23.43 -7.85 -12.44
CA ILE A 148 22.20 -7.26 -11.88
C ILE A 148 21.17 -8.35 -11.54
N GLU A 149 21.06 -9.42 -12.31
CA GLU A 149 20.22 -10.59 -11.97
C GLU A 149 20.64 -11.22 -10.62
N THR A 150 21.94 -11.27 -10.35
CA THR A 150 22.46 -11.77 -9.06
C THR A 150 22.06 -10.83 -7.90
N LEU A 151 22.19 -9.50 -8.08
CA LEU A 151 21.74 -8.50 -7.11
C LEU A 151 20.23 -8.57 -6.87
N ALA A 152 19.46 -8.78 -7.94
CA ALA A 152 18.01 -8.88 -7.89
C ALA A 152 17.52 -10.08 -7.06
N ILE A 153 18.24 -11.19 -7.06
CA ILE A 153 17.94 -12.36 -6.20
C ILE A 153 18.12 -11.99 -4.72
N VAL A 154 19.18 -11.24 -4.38
CA VAL A 154 19.42 -10.79 -3.01
C VAL A 154 18.32 -9.87 -2.53
N ALA A 155 17.98 -8.84 -3.32
CA ALA A 155 16.92 -7.92 -3.02
C ALA A 155 15.55 -8.62 -2.88
N GLY A 156 15.23 -9.52 -3.81
CA GLY A 156 14.01 -10.31 -3.74
C GLY A 156 13.90 -11.16 -2.47
N SER A 157 15.03 -11.73 -2.02
CA SER A 157 15.07 -12.49 -0.77
C SER A 157 14.84 -11.60 0.46
N ALA A 158 15.40 -10.38 0.48
CA ALA A 158 15.19 -9.42 1.57
C ALA A 158 13.71 -8.99 1.66
N VAL A 159 13.09 -8.66 0.52
CA VAL A 159 11.65 -8.33 0.47
C VAL A 159 10.80 -9.50 0.97
N ALA A 160 11.10 -10.73 0.53
CA ALA A 160 10.41 -11.93 0.98
C ALA A 160 10.51 -12.12 2.51
N ASN A 161 11.71 -11.91 3.09
CA ASN A 161 11.92 -12.04 4.53
C ASN A 161 11.06 -11.04 5.32
N VAL A 162 11.05 -9.77 4.95
CA VAL A 162 10.23 -8.75 5.63
C VAL A 162 8.74 -9.11 5.58
N ARG A 163 8.25 -9.55 4.41
CA ARG A 163 6.84 -9.98 4.25
C ARG A 163 6.50 -11.18 5.14
N ILE A 164 7.40 -12.16 5.23
CA ILE A 164 7.21 -13.34 6.09
C ILE A 164 7.18 -12.91 7.56
N HIS A 165 8.13 -12.10 8.00
CA HIS A 165 8.19 -11.62 9.39
C HIS A 165 6.94 -10.82 9.76
N ARG A 166 6.44 -9.96 8.87
CA ARG A 166 5.20 -9.23 9.08
C ARG A 166 4.02 -10.18 9.25
N ARG A 167 3.81 -11.12 8.31
CA ARG A 167 2.72 -12.11 8.40
C ARG A 167 2.77 -12.92 9.69
N LEU A 168 3.96 -13.33 10.14
CA LEU A 168 4.14 -14.06 11.39
C LEU A 168 3.79 -13.21 12.61
N ARG A 169 4.19 -11.93 12.61
CA ARG A 169 3.84 -10.99 13.68
C ARG A 169 2.33 -10.78 13.76
N ASP A 170 1.68 -10.54 12.63
CA ASP A 170 0.24 -10.30 12.56
C ASP A 170 -0.55 -11.55 13.02
N ALA A 171 -0.12 -12.74 12.60
CA ALA A 171 -0.69 -14.00 13.05
C ALA A 171 -0.51 -14.21 14.57
N ALA A 172 0.65 -13.90 15.14
CA ALA A 172 0.91 -14.01 16.57
C ALA A 172 0.05 -13.03 17.37
N VAL A 173 -0.11 -11.79 16.91
CA VAL A 173 -1.00 -10.80 17.55
C VAL A 173 -2.46 -11.26 17.50
N ALA A 174 -2.93 -11.79 16.37
CA ALA A 174 -4.29 -12.31 16.23
C ALA A 174 -4.54 -13.51 17.16
N GLU A 175 -3.58 -14.43 17.28
CA GLU A 175 -3.66 -15.58 18.20
C GLU A 175 -3.71 -15.14 19.66
N ASP A 176 -2.87 -14.20 20.07
CA ASP A 176 -2.83 -13.68 21.45
C ASP A 176 -4.16 -12.99 21.83
N ARG A 177 -4.73 -12.19 20.91
CA ARG A 177 -6.05 -11.57 21.09
C ARG A 177 -7.18 -12.59 21.20
N ALA A 178 -7.16 -13.62 20.36
CA ALA A 178 -8.15 -14.69 20.43
C ALA A 178 -8.04 -15.47 21.75
N ARG A 179 -6.83 -15.63 22.30
CA ARG A 179 -6.58 -16.23 23.61
C ARG A 179 -7.14 -15.36 24.73
N ILE A 180 -6.76 -14.05 24.75
CA ILE A 180 -7.25 -13.10 25.76
C ILE A 180 -8.79 -13.05 25.76
N ALA A 181 -9.40 -13.00 24.57
CA ALA A 181 -10.84 -12.97 24.43
C ALA A 181 -11.53 -14.21 25.03
N ARG A 182 -10.91 -15.39 24.92
CA ARG A 182 -11.41 -16.63 25.55
C ARG A 182 -11.24 -16.59 27.06
N ASP A 183 -10.07 -16.22 27.56
CA ASP A 183 -9.77 -16.17 28.98
C ASP A 183 -10.72 -15.20 29.71
N VAL A 184 -10.97 -14.00 29.12
CA VAL A 184 -11.94 -13.02 29.68
C VAL A 184 -13.37 -13.56 29.65
N HIS A 185 -13.76 -14.27 28.59
CA HIS A 185 -15.11 -14.83 28.51
C HIS A 185 -15.34 -15.97 29.51
N ASP A 186 -14.38 -16.88 29.62
CA ASP A 186 -14.59 -18.13 30.40
C ASP A 186 -14.38 -17.89 31.90
N ASP A 187 -13.47 -17.03 32.30
CA ASP A 187 -13.20 -16.77 33.71
C ASP A 187 -14.02 -15.58 34.25
N ILE A 188 -13.87 -14.37 33.62
CA ILE A 188 -14.40 -13.15 34.22
C ILE A 188 -15.91 -13.00 34.01
N ILE A 189 -16.43 -13.28 32.80
CA ILE A 189 -17.89 -13.16 32.57
C ILE A 189 -18.66 -14.18 33.32
N GLN A 190 -18.17 -15.44 33.47
CA GLN A 190 -18.84 -16.47 34.24
C GLN A 190 -18.87 -16.13 35.72
N ASP A 191 -17.77 -15.60 36.27
CA ASP A 191 -17.71 -15.19 37.69
C ASP A 191 -18.66 -14.02 37.97
N LEU A 192 -18.68 -13.00 37.09
CA LEU A 192 -19.63 -11.89 37.25
C LEU A 192 -21.08 -12.33 37.13
N PHE A 193 -21.39 -13.27 36.26
CA PHE A 193 -22.72 -13.84 36.14
C PHE A 193 -23.15 -14.57 37.41
N ALA A 194 -22.25 -15.37 38.01
CA ALA A 194 -22.49 -16.05 39.30
C ALA A 194 -22.73 -15.04 40.43
N VAL A 195 -21.97 -13.96 40.51
CA VAL A 195 -22.16 -12.85 41.46
C VAL A 195 -23.51 -12.17 41.26
N GLY A 196 -23.90 -11.88 40.02
CA GLY A 196 -25.21 -11.32 39.69
C GLY A 196 -26.36 -12.17 40.17
N LEU A 197 -26.32 -13.49 39.92
CA LEU A 197 -27.33 -14.44 40.40
C LEU A 197 -27.39 -14.51 41.93
N ALA A 198 -26.26 -14.48 42.61
CA ALA A 198 -26.21 -14.48 44.08
C ALA A 198 -26.84 -13.23 44.69
N LEU A 199 -26.53 -12.03 44.09
CA LEU A 199 -27.14 -10.78 44.49
C LEU A 199 -28.65 -10.75 44.24
N GLN A 200 -29.10 -11.28 43.11
CA GLN A 200 -30.53 -11.38 42.80
C GLN A 200 -31.27 -12.25 43.79
N SER A 201 -30.73 -13.43 44.12
CA SER A 201 -31.29 -14.33 45.14
C SER A 201 -31.33 -13.64 46.51
N LEU A 202 -30.32 -12.87 46.90
CA LEU A 202 -30.28 -12.08 48.09
C LEU A 202 -31.41 -11.03 48.10
N ALA A 203 -31.54 -10.24 47.06
CA ALA A 203 -32.61 -9.23 46.93
C ALA A 203 -34.00 -9.82 47.06
N ASP A 204 -34.22 -11.01 46.48
CA ASP A 204 -35.52 -11.71 46.53
C ASP A 204 -35.83 -12.32 47.92
N SER A 205 -34.81 -12.55 48.75
CA SER A 205 -34.99 -13.04 50.15
C SER A 205 -35.18 -11.90 51.19
N MET A 206 -34.95 -10.63 50.79
CA MET A 206 -35.10 -9.47 51.68
C MET A 206 -36.55 -9.08 51.82
N GLY A 207 -36.98 -8.87 53.05
CA GLY A 207 -38.37 -8.46 53.34
C GLY A 207 -38.61 -6.96 53.27
N ASP A 208 -37.54 -6.15 53.24
CA ASP A 208 -37.60 -4.69 53.13
C ASP A 208 -37.46 -4.23 51.67
N PRO A 209 -38.46 -3.51 51.11
CA PRO A 209 -38.41 -3.04 49.73
C PRO A 209 -37.28 -2.02 49.46
N GLU A 210 -36.90 -1.21 50.42
CA GLU A 210 -35.87 -0.20 50.27
C GLU A 210 -34.48 -0.83 50.23
N GLU A 211 -34.16 -1.75 51.13
CA GLU A 211 -32.94 -2.51 51.16
C GLU A 211 -32.80 -3.43 49.91
N SER A 212 -33.86 -4.11 49.52
CA SER A 212 -33.90 -4.96 48.33
C SER A 212 -33.68 -4.11 47.04
N GLY A 213 -34.16 -2.88 47.00
CA GLY A 213 -33.95 -1.96 45.91
C GLY A 213 -32.47 -1.55 45.72
N VAL A 214 -31.74 -1.36 46.80
CA VAL A 214 -30.31 -1.10 46.77
C VAL A 214 -29.53 -2.25 46.14
N VAL A 215 -29.86 -3.52 46.54
CA VAL A 215 -29.22 -4.72 46.02
C VAL A 215 -29.55 -4.92 44.54
N ARG A 216 -30.80 -4.70 44.10
CA ARG A 216 -31.21 -4.77 42.68
C ARG A 216 -30.45 -3.77 41.80
N THR A 217 -30.15 -2.58 42.34
CA THR A 217 -29.31 -1.62 41.66
C THR A 217 -27.90 -2.17 41.42
N GLN A 218 -27.32 -2.94 42.33
CA GLN A 218 -26.03 -3.59 42.13
C GLN A 218 -26.10 -4.72 41.07
N VAL A 219 -27.20 -5.46 41.01
CA VAL A 219 -27.43 -6.46 39.92
C VAL A 219 -27.38 -5.81 38.57
N THR A 220 -28.12 -4.70 38.38
CA THR A 220 -28.08 -3.94 37.10
C THR A 220 -26.66 -3.52 36.76
N ARG A 221 -25.86 -3.04 37.72
CA ARG A 221 -24.47 -2.64 37.48
C ARG A 221 -23.57 -3.80 37.04
N VAL A 222 -23.80 -5.02 37.58
CA VAL A 222 -23.08 -6.22 37.14
C VAL A 222 -23.47 -6.59 35.72
N ASP A 223 -24.75 -6.53 35.38
CA ASP A 223 -25.23 -6.77 34.01
C ASP A 223 -24.66 -5.77 33.00
N ASP A 224 -24.56 -4.49 33.36
CA ASP A 224 -23.93 -3.46 32.57
C ASP A 224 -22.42 -3.75 32.35
N CYS A 225 -21.71 -4.21 33.40
CA CYS A 225 -20.32 -4.65 33.29
C CYS A 225 -20.15 -5.85 32.36
N ILE A 226 -21.01 -6.86 32.45
CA ILE A 226 -21.00 -8.05 31.58
C ILE A 226 -21.22 -7.60 30.12
N THR A 227 -22.16 -6.69 29.88
CA THR A 227 -22.43 -6.13 28.53
C THR A 227 -21.23 -5.40 27.98
N SER A 228 -20.59 -4.56 28.78
CA SER A 228 -19.39 -3.81 28.39
C SER A 228 -18.21 -4.75 28.09
N LEU A 229 -18.02 -5.82 28.90
CA LEU A 229 -16.99 -6.81 28.64
C LEU A 229 -17.26 -7.62 27.37
N ARG A 230 -18.51 -7.99 27.08
CA ARG A 230 -18.85 -8.65 25.82
C ARG A 230 -18.54 -7.78 24.60
N GLN A 231 -18.83 -6.49 24.70
CA GLN A 231 -18.48 -5.53 23.64
C GLN A 231 -16.95 -5.43 23.48
N PHE A 232 -16.20 -5.38 24.57
CA PHE A 232 -14.75 -5.37 24.55
C PHE A 232 -14.16 -6.64 23.91
N ILE A 233 -14.68 -7.82 24.26
CA ILE A 233 -14.30 -9.11 23.66
C ILE A 233 -14.62 -9.15 22.17
N PHE A 234 -15.79 -8.65 21.79
CA PHE A 234 -16.16 -8.54 20.38
C PHE A 234 -15.16 -7.69 19.60
N ASN A 235 -14.76 -6.54 20.15
CA ASN A 235 -13.76 -5.67 19.55
C ASN A 235 -12.35 -6.30 19.53
N LEU A 236 -11.98 -7.12 20.54
CA LEU A 236 -10.73 -7.89 20.56
C LEU A 236 -10.68 -9.01 19.52
N ARG A 237 -11.83 -9.65 19.24
CA ARG A 237 -11.94 -10.74 18.26
C ARG A 237 -12.01 -10.23 16.82
N GLN A 238 -12.42 -9.00 16.64
CA GLN A 238 -12.21 -8.39 15.32
C GLN A 238 -10.70 -8.33 15.08
N PRO A 239 -10.21 -8.78 13.92
CA PRO A 239 -8.85 -8.49 13.53
C PRO A 239 -8.65 -7.02 13.82
N THR A 240 -7.46 -6.61 14.26
CA THR A 240 -7.16 -5.24 14.65
C THR A 240 -7.34 -4.29 13.48
N SER A 241 -8.54 -4.17 13.12
CA SER A 241 -9.08 -3.13 12.33
C SER A 241 -9.83 -2.17 13.29
N HIS A 242 -9.09 -1.52 14.20
CA HIS A 242 -9.17 -0.08 14.25
C HIS A 242 -8.48 0.52 13.03
N THR A 243 -8.01 -0.31 12.10
CA THR A 243 -8.00 -0.14 10.69
C THR A 243 -9.35 -0.67 10.22
N ARG A 244 -10.28 0.21 9.90
CA ARG A 244 -11.31 -0.03 8.91
C ARG A 244 -10.64 -0.95 7.89
N ASP A 245 -11.28 -2.05 7.57
CA ASP A 245 -10.79 -2.89 6.48
C ASP A 245 -11.01 -2.09 5.21
N LEU A 246 -10.04 -1.21 4.95
CA LEU A 246 -10.12 -0.22 3.88
C LEU A 246 -10.35 -0.92 2.53
N GLU A 247 -9.87 -2.16 2.40
CA GLU A 247 -10.10 -2.98 1.23
C GLU A 247 -11.59 -3.36 1.10
N ILE A 248 -12.22 -3.81 2.19
CA ILE A 248 -13.66 -4.14 2.18
C ILE A 248 -14.49 -2.88 1.93
N GLU A 249 -14.22 -1.78 2.65
CA GLU A 249 -14.97 -0.54 2.49
C GLU A 249 -14.80 0.08 1.09
N ILE A 250 -13.62 0.00 0.48
CA ILE A 250 -13.39 0.46 -0.90
C ILE A 250 -14.15 -0.41 -1.89
N ASN A 251 -14.12 -1.74 -1.73
CA ASN A 251 -14.83 -2.64 -2.63
C ASN A 251 -16.35 -2.41 -2.54
N GLU A 252 -16.93 -2.34 -1.33
CA GLU A 252 -18.36 -2.04 -1.13
C GLU A 252 -18.75 -0.68 -1.73
N LEU A 253 -17.94 0.36 -1.49
CA LEU A 253 -18.16 1.71 -2.04
C LEU A 253 -18.14 1.71 -3.57
N VAL A 254 -17.17 1.02 -4.17
CA VAL A 254 -17.00 0.98 -5.63
C VAL A 254 -18.12 0.16 -6.28
N GLU A 255 -18.51 -0.98 -5.69
CA GLU A 255 -19.67 -1.75 -6.17
C GLU A 255 -20.95 -0.93 -6.17
N GLU A 256 -21.25 -0.19 -5.08
CA GLU A 256 -22.40 0.70 -4.99
C GLU A 256 -22.36 1.79 -6.08
N LEU A 257 -21.19 2.39 -6.30
CA LEU A 257 -21.02 3.43 -7.32
C LEU A 257 -21.14 2.92 -8.75
N ALA A 258 -20.69 1.69 -9.02
CA ALA A 258 -20.69 1.08 -10.34
C ALA A 258 -22.07 0.55 -10.78
N GLU A 259 -22.92 0.16 -9.82
CA GLU A 259 -24.22 -0.49 -10.08
C GLU A 259 -25.10 0.24 -11.14
N PRO A 260 -25.19 1.60 -11.18
CA PRO A 260 -26.00 2.31 -12.18
C PRO A 260 -25.35 2.41 -13.58
N TYR A 261 -24.09 2.00 -13.74
CA TYR A 261 -23.31 2.21 -14.96
C TYR A 261 -22.95 0.87 -15.63
N SER A 262 -22.67 0.92 -16.94
CA SER A 262 -22.21 -0.24 -17.71
C SER A 262 -20.69 -0.35 -17.83
N SER A 263 -19.96 0.53 -17.15
CA SER A 263 -18.49 0.50 -17.10
C SER A 263 -18.02 -0.49 -16.05
N ASP A 264 -17.02 -1.28 -16.35
CA ASP A 264 -16.36 -2.15 -15.39
C ASP A 264 -15.47 -1.30 -14.47
N VAL A 265 -15.40 -1.67 -13.18
CA VAL A 265 -14.48 -1.05 -12.23
C VAL A 265 -13.57 -2.14 -11.62
N GLU A 266 -12.27 -1.99 -11.81
CA GLU A 266 -11.26 -2.85 -11.19
C GLU A 266 -10.71 -2.16 -9.95
N VAL A 267 -10.75 -2.85 -8.80
CA VAL A 267 -10.17 -2.37 -7.54
C VAL A 267 -8.98 -3.23 -7.19
N ALA A 268 -7.87 -2.59 -6.85
CA ALA A 268 -6.70 -3.24 -6.29
C ALA A 268 -6.22 -2.48 -5.06
N VAL A 269 -6.26 -3.13 -3.90
CA VAL A 269 -5.80 -2.61 -2.61
C VAL A 269 -4.64 -3.47 -2.14
N ASP A 270 -3.51 -2.86 -1.82
CA ASP A 270 -2.35 -3.59 -1.30
C ASP A 270 -2.44 -3.78 0.21
N ALA A 271 -2.14 -4.98 0.69
CA ALA A 271 -2.14 -5.33 2.11
C ALA A 271 -1.16 -4.51 2.99
N MET A 272 -0.28 -3.70 2.41
CA MET A 272 0.56 -2.75 3.14
C MET A 272 -0.20 -1.50 3.62
N VAL A 273 -1.48 -1.38 3.25
CA VAL A 273 -2.36 -0.23 3.58
C VAL A 273 -2.95 -0.32 4.99
N ASP A 274 -2.74 -1.40 5.72
CA ASP A 274 -3.23 -1.58 7.08
C ASP A 274 -2.50 -0.68 8.08
N GLY A 275 -3.24 0.06 8.91
CA GLY A 275 -2.68 0.82 10.03
C GLY A 275 -2.93 2.33 10.01
N PHE A 276 -3.71 2.84 9.07
CA PHE A 276 -4.02 4.27 8.98
C PHE A 276 -5.13 4.69 9.96
N GLY A 277 -4.97 5.88 10.57
CA GLY A 277 -6.00 6.47 11.44
C GLY A 277 -7.32 6.71 10.69
N ASN A 278 -8.42 6.77 11.43
CA ASN A 278 -9.77 6.94 10.85
C ASN A 278 -9.88 8.18 9.95
N ASP A 279 -9.24 9.28 10.29
CA ASP A 279 -9.28 10.53 9.51
C ASP A 279 -8.66 10.35 8.11
N LEU A 280 -7.59 9.55 8.02
CA LEU A 280 -6.91 9.22 6.77
C LEU A 280 -7.77 8.28 5.91
N ALA A 281 -8.38 7.26 6.53
CA ALA A 281 -9.28 6.33 5.87
C ALA A 281 -10.51 7.08 5.29
N ASP A 282 -11.10 8.00 6.05
CA ASP A 282 -12.22 8.84 5.60
C ASP A 282 -11.85 9.72 4.41
N ALA A 283 -10.64 10.30 4.41
CA ALA A 283 -10.15 11.11 3.31
C ALA A 283 -9.95 10.25 2.04
N VAL A 284 -9.35 9.07 2.17
CA VAL A 284 -9.14 8.10 1.08
C VAL A 284 -10.47 7.69 0.46
N LEU A 285 -11.44 7.24 1.27
CA LEU A 285 -12.75 6.82 0.78
C LEU A 285 -13.50 7.94 0.08
N HIS A 286 -13.41 9.17 0.60
CA HIS A 286 -14.06 10.32 -0.03
C HIS A 286 -13.44 10.65 -1.38
N ILE A 287 -12.11 10.62 -1.49
CA ILE A 287 -11.41 10.90 -2.75
C ILE A 287 -11.71 9.81 -3.78
N ILE A 288 -11.70 8.53 -3.39
CA ILE A 288 -12.11 7.42 -4.24
C ILE A 288 -13.55 7.61 -4.73
N LYS A 289 -14.47 7.92 -3.81
CA LYS A 289 -15.89 8.16 -4.14
C LYS A 289 -16.06 9.23 -5.20
N GLU A 290 -15.48 10.39 -4.99
CA GLU A 290 -15.63 11.52 -5.90
C GLU A 290 -14.93 11.28 -7.24
N ALA A 291 -13.69 10.78 -7.23
CA ALA A 291 -12.95 10.52 -8.46
C ALA A 291 -13.58 9.40 -9.30
N THR A 292 -14.01 8.29 -8.67
CA THR A 292 -14.71 7.18 -9.35
C THR A 292 -16.06 7.63 -9.90
N SER A 293 -16.84 8.39 -9.12
CA SER A 293 -18.12 8.95 -9.58
C SER A 293 -17.91 9.87 -10.79
N ASN A 294 -16.88 10.70 -10.79
CA ASN A 294 -16.54 11.57 -11.92
C ASN A 294 -16.14 10.76 -13.16
N ALA A 295 -15.30 9.74 -12.98
CA ALA A 295 -14.92 8.83 -14.06
C ALA A 295 -16.14 8.14 -14.68
N LEU A 296 -17.01 7.54 -13.88
CA LEU A 296 -18.21 6.83 -14.34
C LEU A 296 -19.20 7.76 -15.06
N ARG A 297 -19.39 8.99 -14.57
CA ARG A 297 -20.36 9.95 -15.15
C ARG A 297 -19.85 10.66 -16.39
N HIS A 298 -18.57 10.96 -16.46
CA HIS A 298 -18.04 11.94 -17.40
C HIS A 298 -17.05 11.41 -18.42
N SER A 299 -16.32 10.32 -18.11
CA SER A 299 -15.25 9.84 -18.99
C SER A 299 -15.75 9.11 -20.24
N GLY A 300 -16.83 8.34 -20.11
CA GLY A 300 -17.26 7.38 -21.13
C GLY A 300 -16.30 6.19 -21.29
N SER A 301 -15.44 5.97 -20.31
CA SER A 301 -14.50 4.84 -20.29
C SER A 301 -15.24 3.52 -20.07
N PRO A 302 -14.89 2.45 -20.78
CA PRO A 302 -15.45 1.11 -20.50
C PRO A 302 -14.89 0.51 -19.21
N LEU A 303 -13.73 1.00 -18.74
CA LEU A 303 -13.04 0.50 -17.55
C LEU A 303 -12.51 1.67 -16.72
N VAL A 304 -12.76 1.62 -15.41
CA VAL A 304 -12.17 2.51 -14.41
C VAL A 304 -11.34 1.66 -13.46
N ARG A 305 -10.14 2.10 -13.09
CA ARG A 305 -9.28 1.41 -12.13
C ARG A 305 -9.09 2.24 -10.88
N VAL A 306 -9.28 1.60 -9.73
CA VAL A 306 -9.00 2.16 -8.40
C VAL A 306 -7.83 1.39 -7.81
N LEU A 307 -6.70 2.07 -7.61
CA LEU A 307 -5.48 1.49 -7.07
C LEU A 307 -5.16 2.16 -5.75
N VAL A 308 -5.03 1.37 -4.69
CA VAL A 308 -4.59 1.84 -3.37
C VAL A 308 -3.35 1.06 -2.97
N THR A 309 -2.24 1.75 -2.81
CA THR A 309 -0.94 1.13 -2.55
C THR A 309 -0.29 1.80 -1.36
N GLY A 310 0.22 1.01 -0.41
CA GLY A 310 1.00 1.48 0.72
C GLY A 310 2.50 1.26 0.48
N GLY A 311 3.27 2.34 0.41
CA GLY A 311 4.73 2.32 0.39
C GLY A 311 5.33 2.38 1.80
N PHE A 312 6.68 2.49 1.88
CA PHE A 312 7.39 2.57 3.17
C PHE A 312 7.04 3.81 3.99
N ASN A 313 6.81 4.94 3.33
CA ASN A 313 6.56 6.23 3.98
C ASN A 313 5.33 6.95 3.41
N ASN A 314 4.57 6.32 2.51
CA ASN A 314 3.43 6.96 1.87
C ASN A 314 2.31 5.96 1.56
N LEU A 315 1.09 6.48 1.49
CA LEU A 315 -0.06 5.82 0.89
C LEU A 315 -0.36 6.53 -0.42
N SER A 316 -0.49 5.78 -1.51
CA SER A 316 -0.90 6.31 -2.80
C SER A 316 -2.25 5.75 -3.21
N VAL A 317 -3.14 6.63 -3.64
CA VAL A 317 -4.47 6.28 -4.17
C VAL A 317 -4.57 6.84 -5.58
N SER A 318 -4.87 5.99 -6.56
CA SER A 318 -5.03 6.40 -7.95
C SER A 318 -6.36 5.92 -8.51
N VAL A 319 -7.11 6.83 -9.13
CA VAL A 319 -8.30 6.50 -9.91
C VAL A 319 -8.02 6.86 -11.36
N ILE A 320 -8.13 5.87 -12.25
CA ILE A 320 -7.68 5.95 -13.64
C ILE A 320 -8.84 5.58 -14.55
N ASP A 321 -9.16 6.45 -15.51
CA ASP A 321 -10.03 6.14 -16.63
C ASP A 321 -9.32 6.34 -17.96
N HIS A 322 -9.76 5.67 -18.98
CA HIS A 322 -9.27 5.78 -20.36
C HIS A 322 -10.33 6.41 -21.28
N GLY A 323 -11.08 7.37 -20.75
CA GLY A 323 -12.13 8.07 -21.47
C GLY A 323 -11.66 9.29 -22.24
N ARG A 324 -12.58 10.24 -22.46
CA ARG A 324 -12.35 11.43 -23.26
C ARG A 324 -11.50 12.53 -22.59
N GLY A 325 -11.26 12.39 -21.25
CA GLY A 325 -10.60 13.43 -20.47
C GLY A 325 -11.32 14.79 -20.48
N PHE A 326 -10.67 15.81 -19.92
CA PHE A 326 -11.14 17.20 -19.90
C PHE A 326 -9.97 18.17 -19.80
N ASP A 327 -10.22 19.45 -20.12
CA ASP A 327 -9.25 20.53 -19.96
C ASP A 327 -9.23 21.02 -18.51
N ILE A 328 -8.14 20.77 -17.80
CA ILE A 328 -7.95 21.16 -16.39
C ILE A 328 -7.89 22.69 -16.24
N ALA A 329 -7.46 23.43 -17.28
CA ALA A 329 -7.34 24.88 -17.26
C ALA A 329 -8.66 25.61 -17.60
N ALA A 330 -9.70 24.89 -18.01
CA ALA A 330 -11.00 25.51 -18.33
C ALA A 330 -11.69 26.03 -17.06
N ASP A 331 -12.31 27.21 -17.13
CA ASP A 331 -13.04 27.90 -16.04
C ASP A 331 -14.16 27.06 -15.36
N HIS A 332 -14.38 25.84 -15.83
CA HIS A 332 -15.40 24.89 -15.38
C HIS A 332 -14.81 23.63 -14.76
N ALA A 333 -13.52 23.61 -14.40
CA ALA A 333 -12.97 22.61 -13.50
C ALA A 333 -13.70 22.77 -12.14
N GLY A 334 -14.79 22.03 -11.98
CA GLY A 334 -15.84 22.27 -11.03
C GLY A 334 -15.37 22.24 -9.57
N MET A 335 -16.22 22.69 -8.65
CA MET A 335 -16.01 22.67 -7.18
C MET A 335 -15.50 21.33 -6.66
N GLY A 336 -15.71 20.21 -7.38
CA GLY A 336 -15.24 18.87 -7.03
C GLY A 336 -13.73 18.76 -6.94
N LEU A 337 -12.96 19.25 -7.92
CA LEU A 337 -11.49 19.16 -7.90
C LEU A 337 -10.87 20.04 -6.80
N THR A 338 -11.41 21.24 -6.61
CA THR A 338 -10.96 22.13 -5.52
C THR A 338 -11.25 21.50 -4.15
N ASN A 339 -12.40 20.85 -3.99
CA ASN A 339 -12.74 20.15 -2.75
C ASN A 339 -11.84 18.94 -2.51
N LEU A 340 -11.48 18.18 -3.55
CA LEU A 340 -10.54 17.08 -3.45
C LEU A 340 -9.16 17.55 -3.03
N GLN A 341 -8.64 18.63 -3.62
CA GLN A 341 -7.34 19.22 -3.28
C GLN A 341 -7.31 19.73 -1.83
N GLN A 342 -8.37 20.43 -1.39
CA GLN A 342 -8.46 20.91 -0.02
C GLN A 342 -8.46 19.74 0.96
N ARG A 343 -9.24 18.70 0.70
CA ARG A 343 -9.34 17.53 1.58
C ARG A 343 -8.04 16.72 1.64
N ALA A 344 -7.31 16.59 0.53
CA ALA A 344 -5.98 16.01 0.50
C ALA A 344 -5.01 16.81 1.39
N SER A 345 -5.03 18.14 1.27
CA SER A 345 -4.19 19.05 2.06
C SER A 345 -4.53 18.99 3.55
N ASP A 346 -5.81 18.84 3.94
CA ASP A 346 -6.26 18.76 5.34
C ASP A 346 -5.65 17.55 6.08
N VAL A 347 -5.32 16.48 5.35
CA VAL A 347 -4.65 15.28 5.90
C VAL A 347 -3.15 15.23 5.58
N GLY A 348 -2.57 16.34 5.13
CA GLY A 348 -1.13 16.45 4.81
C GLY A 348 -0.70 15.75 3.53
N GLY A 349 -1.64 15.43 2.64
CA GLY A 349 -1.38 14.78 1.36
C GLY A 349 -1.34 15.75 0.18
N ASP A 350 -0.81 15.25 -0.92
CA ASP A 350 -0.78 15.92 -2.23
C ASP A 350 -1.70 15.22 -3.22
N LEU A 351 -2.56 16.00 -3.90
CA LEU A 351 -3.44 15.51 -4.96
C LEU A 351 -3.00 16.05 -6.32
N ALA A 352 -2.67 15.14 -7.23
CA ALA A 352 -2.38 15.42 -8.63
C ALA A 352 -3.53 14.94 -9.53
N VAL A 353 -3.89 15.74 -10.53
CA VAL A 353 -4.86 15.38 -11.55
C VAL A 353 -4.21 15.57 -12.92
N GLN A 354 -4.22 14.52 -13.72
CA GLN A 354 -3.75 14.54 -15.11
C GLN A 354 -4.92 14.14 -16.00
N SER A 355 -5.22 14.95 -17.00
CA SER A 355 -6.29 14.68 -17.94
C SER A 355 -5.90 15.07 -19.36
N SER A 356 -6.20 14.22 -20.31
CA SER A 356 -5.94 14.41 -21.73
C SER A 356 -6.98 13.69 -22.57
N GLY A 357 -6.92 13.80 -23.89
CA GLY A 357 -7.82 13.04 -24.77
C GLY A 357 -7.74 11.52 -24.68
N SER A 358 -6.84 10.97 -23.86
CA SER A 358 -6.66 9.54 -23.60
C SER A 358 -7.16 9.09 -22.22
N GLY A 359 -7.77 9.99 -21.45
CA GLY A 359 -8.36 9.67 -20.13
C GLY A 359 -7.92 10.61 -19.03
N THR A 360 -8.32 10.29 -17.79
CA THR A 360 -8.00 11.05 -16.57
C THR A 360 -7.38 10.13 -15.53
N THR A 361 -6.37 10.63 -14.84
CA THR A 361 -5.78 10.02 -13.65
C THR A 361 -5.82 11.02 -12.50
N VAL A 362 -6.47 10.62 -11.41
CA VAL A 362 -6.46 11.33 -10.13
C VAL A 362 -5.57 10.56 -9.17
N THR A 363 -4.51 11.16 -8.66
CA THR A 363 -3.57 10.52 -7.73
C THR A 363 -3.47 11.33 -6.45
N LEU A 364 -3.73 10.68 -5.32
CA LEU A 364 -3.47 11.19 -3.98
C LEU A 364 -2.22 10.49 -3.43
N VAL A 365 -1.31 11.27 -2.85
CA VAL A 365 -0.17 10.75 -2.09
C VAL A 365 -0.23 11.30 -0.68
N LEU A 366 -0.27 10.41 0.30
CA LEU A 366 -0.35 10.72 1.72
C LEU A 366 0.93 10.27 2.42
N PRO A 367 1.63 11.16 3.15
CA PRO A 367 2.75 10.72 3.98
C PRO A 367 2.22 9.88 5.15
N VAL A 368 2.88 8.76 5.40
CA VAL A 368 2.63 7.88 6.54
C VAL A 368 3.78 8.09 7.52
N THR A 369 3.45 8.63 8.69
CA THR A 369 4.43 8.84 9.79
C THR A 369 4.41 7.68 10.78
#